data_0ac8839f5dae1a1c2d66d37cfbb7ff8b
#
_entry.id   0ac8839f5dae1a1c2d66d37cfbb7ff8b
#
_cell.length_a   1.000
_cell.length_b   1.000
_cell.length_c   1.000
_cell.angle_alpha   90.00
_cell.angle_beta   90.00
_cell.angle_gamma   90.00
#
_symmetry.space_group_name_H-M   'P 1'
#
loop_
_entity.id
_entity.type
_entity.pdbx_description
1 polymer ?
#
loop_
_entity_poly.entity_id
_entity_poly.type
_entity_poly.pdbx_seq_one_letter_code
_entity_poly.pdbx_strand_id
1 'polypeptide(L)' 'EVQVAILTARIQELTEHLKVNKKDHHSRRGLLKMVGQRRGMLAYLKKTDIERYRTLIAKLGLRK' A
#
# COMPACT_ATOMS: atom_id res chain seq x y z
N GLU A 1 -1.99 -1.15 -11.42
CA GLU A 1 -1.10 -2.20 -10.91
C GLU A 1 0.31 -1.68 -10.63
N VAL A 2 0.85 -0.93 -11.56
CA VAL A 2 2.16 -0.29 -11.37
C VAL A 2 2.09 0.68 -10.19
N GLN A 3 1.01 1.45 -10.09
CA GLN A 3 0.84 2.40 -8.99
C GLN A 3 0.72 1.70 -7.64
N VAL A 4 0.07 0.55 -7.60
CA VAL A 4 -0.03 -0.23 -6.36
C VAL A 4 1.36 -0.69 -5.91
N ALA A 5 2.19 -1.13 -6.85
CA ALA A 5 3.55 -1.55 -6.54
C ALA A 5 4.39 -0.38 -6.01
N ILE A 6 4.27 0.79 -6.62
CA ILE A 6 4.98 1.99 -6.18
C ILE A 6 4.51 2.40 -4.78
N LEU A 7 3.20 2.40 -4.55
CA LEU A 7 2.65 2.72 -3.23
C LEU A 7 3.12 1.73 -2.17
N THR A 8 3.17 0.45 -2.51
CA THR A 8 3.63 -0.58 -1.59
C THR A 8 5.07 -0.34 -1.18
N ALA A 9 5.94 -0.01 -2.14
CA ALA A 9 7.34 0.29 -1.85
C ALA A 9 7.45 1.51 -0.95
N ARG A 10 6.70 2.57 -1.22
CA ARG A 10 6.72 3.77 -0.39
C ARG A 10 6.18 3.53 1.00
N ILE A 11 5.14 2.71 1.11
CA ILE A 11 4.58 2.36 2.41
C ILE A 11 5.62 1.61 3.24
N GLN A 12 6.37 0.70 2.62
CA GLN A 12 7.43 -0.02 3.30
C GLN A 12 8.52 0.92 3.79
N GLU A 13 8.95 1.85 2.94
CA GLU A 13 9.97 2.83 3.31
C GLU A 13 9.53 3.67 4.51
N LEU A 14 8.30 4.18 4.49
CA LEU A 14 7.80 4.99 5.60
C LEU A 14 7.59 4.16 6.85
N THR A 15 7.16 2.91 6.72
CA THR A 15 7.02 2.03 7.86
C THR A 15 8.35 1.83 8.56
N GLU A 16 9.41 1.59 7.79
CA GLU A 16 10.76 1.46 8.34
C GLU A 16 11.23 2.77 8.99
N HIS A 17 10.96 3.89 8.33
CA HIS A 17 11.31 5.20 8.86
C HIS A 17 10.64 5.45 10.22
N LEU A 18 9.37 5.09 10.35
CA LEU A 18 8.61 5.31 11.58
C LEU A 18 9.01 4.38 12.72
N LYS A 19 9.65 3.27 12.42
CA LYS A 19 10.19 2.40 13.47
C LYS A 19 11.29 3.10 14.24
N VAL A 20 12.05 3.93 13.57
CA VAL A 20 13.16 4.69 14.17
C VAL A 20 12.69 6.06 14.65
N ASN A 21 11.82 6.71 13.88
CA ASN A 21 11.35 8.06 14.16
C ASN A 21 9.88 8.04 14.56
N LYS A 22 9.61 7.52 15.74
CA LYS A 22 8.23 7.28 16.21
C LYS A 22 7.42 8.56 16.41
N LYS A 23 8.08 9.70 16.57
CA LYS A 23 7.40 10.97 16.80
C LYS A 23 7.19 11.78 15.51
N ASP A 24 7.51 11.21 14.37
CA ASP A 24 7.32 11.90 13.09
C ASP A 24 5.86 11.77 12.65
N HIS A 25 5.05 12.69 13.13
CA HIS A 25 3.61 12.71 12.84
C HIS A 25 3.32 13.03 11.38
N HIS A 26 4.20 13.78 10.73
CA HIS A 26 4.04 14.13 9.33
C HIS A 26 4.12 12.88 8.43
N SER A 27 5.15 12.07 8.66
CA SER A 27 5.32 10.83 7.92
C SER A 27 4.21 9.83 8.23
N ARG A 28 3.75 9.80 9.47
CA ARG A 28 2.64 8.91 9.85
C ARG A 28 1.37 9.26 9.10
N ARG A 29 1.07 10.55 8.99
CA ARG A 29 -0.10 11.02 8.24
C ARG A 29 0.03 10.64 6.76
N GLY A 30 1.22 10.84 6.19
CA GLY A 30 1.49 10.45 4.80
C GLY A 30 1.34 8.96 4.58
N LEU A 31 1.82 8.15 5.53
CA LEU A 31 1.69 6.71 5.46
C LEU A 31 0.22 6.28 5.44
N LEU A 32 -0.58 6.82 6.35
CA LEU A 32 -2.01 6.50 6.40
C LEU A 32 -2.72 6.88 5.11
N LYS A 33 -2.35 8.01 4.52
CA LYS A 33 -2.92 8.45 3.26
C LYS A 33 -2.59 7.47 2.13
N MET A 34 -1.34 7.01 2.07
CA MET A 34 -0.91 6.06 1.03
C MET A 34 -1.56 4.69 1.23
N VAL A 35 -1.71 4.25 2.45
CA VAL A 35 -2.40 2.99 2.75
C VAL A 35 -3.86 3.07 2.28
N GLY A 36 -4.51 4.20 2.53
CA GLY A 36 -5.87 4.42 2.08
C GLY A 36 -5.99 4.41 0.57
N GLN A 37 -5.05 5.06 -0.13
CA GLN A 37 -5.02 5.06 -1.59
C GLN A 37 -4.82 3.67 -2.15
N ARG A 38 -3.89 2.90 -1.57
CA ARG A 38 -3.65 1.53 -2.01
C ARG A 38 -4.88 0.65 -1.81
N ARG A 39 -5.55 0.80 -0.69
CA ARG A 39 -6.78 0.07 -0.42
C ARG A 39 -7.85 0.36 -1.45
N GLY A 40 -8.02 1.63 -1.80
CA GLY A 40 -8.98 2.04 -2.81
C GLY A 40 -8.69 1.45 -4.15
N MET A 41 -7.42 1.46 -4.57
CA MET A 41 -7.01 0.89 -5.84
C MET A 41 -7.23 -0.62 -5.87
N LEU A 42 -6.88 -1.30 -4.78
CA LEU A 42 -7.07 -2.75 -4.70
C LEU A 42 -8.55 -3.13 -4.67
N ALA A 43 -9.37 -2.35 -3.99
CA ALA A 43 -10.80 -2.58 -3.96
C ALA A 43 -11.42 -2.43 -5.35
N TYR A 44 -10.99 -1.42 -6.09
CA TYR A 44 -11.45 -1.19 -7.45
C TYR A 44 -11.05 -2.36 -8.36
N LEU A 45 -9.80 -2.79 -8.27
CA LEU A 45 -9.28 -3.90 -9.06
C LEU A 45 -10.03 -5.20 -8.74
N LYS A 46 -10.30 -5.43 -7.45
CA LYS A 46 -11.05 -6.60 -7.02
C LYS A 46 -12.44 -6.64 -7.63
N LYS A 47 -13.05 -5.47 -7.78
CA LYS A 47 -14.39 -5.34 -8.34
C LYS A 47 -14.38 -5.54 -9.85
N THR A 48 -13.37 -5.05 -10.53
CA THR A 48 -13.32 -5.06 -12.00
C THR A 48 -12.64 -6.29 -12.57
N ASP A 49 -11.62 -6.82 -11.89
CA ASP A 49 -10.86 -7.98 -12.38
C ASP A 49 -10.28 -8.74 -11.19
N ILE A 50 -11.05 -9.70 -10.69
CA ILE A 50 -10.67 -10.47 -9.50
C ILE A 50 -9.42 -11.30 -9.73
N GLU A 51 -9.20 -11.77 -10.94
CA GLU A 51 -8.02 -12.58 -11.26
C GLU A 51 -6.74 -11.76 -11.14
N ARG A 52 -6.75 -10.56 -11.69
CA ARG A 52 -5.61 -9.64 -11.57
C ARG A 52 -5.36 -9.24 -10.13
N TYR A 53 -6.44 -9.03 -9.39
CA TYR A 53 -6.34 -8.69 -7.97
C TYR A 53 -5.61 -9.79 -7.20
N ARG A 54 -6.00 -11.04 -7.41
CA ARG A 54 -5.37 -12.17 -6.74
C ARG A 54 -3.90 -12.31 -7.11
N THR A 55 -3.60 -12.19 -8.39
CA THR A 55 -2.23 -12.26 -8.88
C THR A 55 -1.37 -11.18 -8.26
N LEU A 56 -1.89 -9.96 -8.21
CA LEU A 56 -1.16 -8.81 -7.67
C LEU A 56 -0.90 -8.97 -6.18
N ILE A 57 -1.90 -9.40 -5.42
CA ILE A 57 -1.74 -9.61 -3.99
C ILE A 57 -0.65 -10.65 -3.71
N ALA A 58 -0.69 -11.76 -4.43
CA ALA A 58 0.30 -12.82 -4.27
C ALA A 58 1.69 -12.31 -4.61
N LYS A 59 1.80 -11.53 -5.68
CA LYS A 59 3.08 -11.01 -6.16
C LYS A 59 3.69 -10.02 -5.18
N LEU A 60 2.86 -9.18 -4.57
CA LEU A 60 3.33 -8.15 -3.64
C LEU A 60 3.38 -8.63 -2.18
N GLY A 61 2.91 -9.84 -1.92
CA GLY A 61 2.87 -10.38 -0.57
C GLY A 61 1.91 -9.66 0.34
N LEU A 62 0.83 -9.10 -0.22
CA LEU A 62 -0.16 -8.37 0.55
C LEU A 62 -1.25 -9.30 1.09
N ARG A 63 -1.83 -8.88 2.21
CA ARG A 63 -2.99 -9.56 2.77
C ARG A 63 -4.24 -8.82 2.34
N LYS A 64 -4.88 -9.26 1.28
CA LYS A 64 -6.08 -8.60 0.76
C LYS A 64 -5.81 -7.19 0.26
#